data_924eda189d91db781ade5c0a69678e5f
#
_entry.id   924eda189d91db781ade5c0a69678e5f
#
_cell.length_a   1.000
_cell.length_b   1.000
_cell.length_c   1.000
_cell.angle_alpha   90.00
_cell.angle_beta   90.00
_cell.angle_gamma   90.00
#
_symmetry.space_group_name_H-M   'P 1'
#
loop_
_entity.id
_entity.type
_entity.pdbx_description
1 polymer ?
#
loop_
_entity_poly.entity_id
_entity_poly.type
_entity_poly.pdbx_seq_one_letter_code
_entity_poly.pdbx_strand_id
1 'polypeptide(L)'
;AAAMWAAPTTSDNCQVSTLTSTHTPGDVFVVGSTEVSYTVSDIHGNETTASFLVTVSDQQAPQFIGLPERVTVPSEAGLCTAMVSWSAPTATDNCGVAGITLTHASGDQFPVGDTQVDLTATDIHGNETLTSFIVTVEDLESPLILDTPADIALANDAGSCGAVASWIDATASDNCGIDTLTSSHTSGDFFDVGTTEVTITALDIHGNSSTSSYSVTITDNEDPTIDSMPADMTLSAEAGLCSSVASWVAPTSSDNCEVAGMISTHLPGDSFAVGTTEVTYTSTDIHGNELSASFLVTVTDDQLPTIIGMPASMTLGTEVGLCSSSASWVAPESGDNCGVATLTSTHQPGEVFLEGLTEVTYTLTDIHGNSNSESFTVTVED
;
A
#
# COMPACT_ATOMS: atom_id res chain seq x y z
N ALA A 1 -68.25 -15.95 -45.04
CA ALA A 1 -67.89 -17.02 -46.01
C ALA A 1 -69.02 -17.21 -47.04
N ALA A 2 -68.67 -17.66 -48.22
CA ALA A 2 -69.66 -18.07 -49.21
C ALA A 2 -70.14 -19.51 -48.91
N ALA A 3 -71.48 -19.74 -48.89
CA ALA A 3 -72.06 -21.08 -48.66
C ALA A 3 -72.68 -21.64 -49.91
N MET A 4 -72.41 -22.90 -50.18
CA MET A 4 -72.97 -23.62 -51.34
C MET A 4 -73.86 -24.77 -50.88
N TRP A 5 -75.04 -24.86 -51.46
CA TRP A 5 -75.99 -25.96 -51.25
C TRP A 5 -76.76 -26.26 -52.58
N ALA A 6 -77.40 -27.36 -52.65
CA ALA A 6 -78.34 -27.68 -53.77
C ALA A 6 -79.72 -27.05 -53.49
N ALA A 7 -80.24 -26.25 -54.42
CA ALA A 7 -81.55 -25.73 -54.29
C ALA A 7 -82.59 -26.89 -54.22
N PRO A 8 -83.57 -26.80 -53.35
CA PRO A 8 -84.57 -27.88 -53.23
C PRO A 8 -85.42 -28.02 -54.53
N THR A 9 -85.84 -29.24 -54.82
CA THR A 9 -86.79 -29.53 -55.87
C THR A 9 -88.20 -29.44 -55.34
N THR A 10 -89.15 -28.96 -56.15
CA THR A 10 -90.52 -28.75 -55.75
C THR A 10 -91.43 -29.59 -56.59
N SER A 11 -92.53 -30.09 -55.99
CA SER A 11 -93.59 -30.77 -56.70
C SER A 11 -94.95 -30.46 -56.07
N ASP A 12 -95.98 -30.32 -56.88
CA ASP A 12 -97.40 -30.17 -56.43
C ASP A 12 -98.31 -30.95 -57.36
N ASN A 13 -99.51 -31.33 -56.85
CA ASN A 13 -100.48 -32.08 -57.58
C ASN A 13 -101.24 -31.30 -58.66
N CYS A 14 -101.27 -29.92 -58.54
CA CYS A 14 -101.85 -28.97 -59.47
C CYS A 14 -100.92 -28.12 -60.27
N GLN A 15 -99.66 -27.99 -59.93
CA GLN A 15 -98.57 -27.28 -60.54
C GLN A 15 -97.98 -26.22 -59.61
N VAL A 16 -96.65 -26.20 -59.46
CA VAL A 16 -95.87 -25.16 -58.76
C VAL A 16 -95.86 -23.87 -59.61
N SER A 17 -96.20 -22.75 -58.95
CA SER A 17 -96.16 -21.41 -59.58
C SER A 17 -94.83 -20.73 -59.38
N THR A 18 -94.36 -20.65 -58.15
CA THR A 18 -93.05 -19.95 -57.84
C THR A 18 -92.32 -20.67 -56.72
N LEU A 19 -91.05 -20.61 -56.80
CA LEU A 19 -90.06 -20.92 -55.70
C LEU A 19 -89.23 -19.70 -55.44
N THR A 20 -89.28 -19.16 -54.23
CA THR A 20 -88.51 -18.03 -53.75
C THR A 20 -87.69 -18.45 -52.61
N SER A 21 -86.57 -17.76 -52.38
CA SER A 21 -85.71 -17.97 -51.21
C SER A 21 -85.16 -16.64 -50.66
N THR A 22 -84.87 -16.64 -49.36
CA THR A 22 -84.20 -15.48 -48.69
C THR A 22 -82.79 -15.30 -49.14
N HIS A 23 -82.09 -16.39 -49.52
CA HIS A 23 -80.73 -16.43 -49.97
C HIS A 23 -80.56 -17.44 -51.12
N THR A 24 -79.51 -17.25 -51.94
CA THR A 24 -79.12 -18.15 -53.05
C THR A 24 -77.79 -18.86 -52.78
N PRO A 25 -77.62 -20.11 -53.35
CA PRO A 25 -76.34 -20.78 -53.27
C PRO A 25 -75.19 -19.88 -53.79
N GLY A 26 -74.11 -19.68 -53.01
CA GLY A 26 -72.99 -18.76 -53.31
C GLY A 26 -73.08 -17.42 -52.64
N ASP A 27 -74.20 -17.10 -51.95
CA ASP A 27 -74.27 -15.84 -51.18
C ASP A 27 -73.28 -15.85 -50.05
N VAL A 28 -72.74 -14.62 -49.69
CA VAL A 28 -71.81 -14.41 -48.59
C VAL A 28 -72.56 -14.20 -47.29
N PHE A 29 -72.23 -15.05 -46.29
CA PHE A 29 -72.79 -14.99 -44.97
C PHE A 29 -71.81 -14.40 -43.98
N VAL A 30 -72.27 -13.58 -43.07
CA VAL A 30 -71.47 -13.09 -41.92
C VAL A 30 -71.31 -14.20 -40.90
N VAL A 31 -70.36 -14.03 -39.98
CA VAL A 31 -70.15 -14.96 -38.83
C VAL A 31 -71.42 -14.97 -38.00
N GLY A 32 -71.82 -16.16 -37.62
CA GLY A 32 -73.10 -16.44 -36.89
C GLY A 32 -73.96 -17.42 -37.62
N SER A 33 -75.24 -17.57 -37.21
CA SER A 33 -76.23 -18.48 -37.81
C SER A 33 -77.27 -17.64 -38.54
N THR A 34 -77.45 -17.90 -39.84
CA THR A 34 -78.46 -17.28 -40.70
C THR A 34 -79.40 -18.33 -41.19
N GLU A 35 -80.68 -18.05 -41.03
CA GLU A 35 -81.75 -18.94 -41.53
C GLU A 35 -81.98 -18.67 -43.04
N VAL A 36 -81.93 -19.71 -43.82
CA VAL A 36 -82.27 -19.70 -45.25
C VAL A 36 -83.62 -20.36 -45.41
N SER A 37 -84.60 -19.58 -45.88
CA SER A 37 -86.01 -20.07 -46.09
C SER A 37 -86.32 -20.11 -47.57
N TYR A 38 -86.91 -21.20 -47.99
CA TYR A 38 -87.53 -21.41 -49.27
C TYR A 38 -89.04 -21.41 -49.13
N THR A 39 -89.73 -20.58 -49.92
CA THR A 39 -91.21 -20.58 -50.04
C THR A 39 -91.59 -20.99 -51.41
N VAL A 40 -92.45 -22.04 -51.53
CA VAL A 40 -93.04 -22.51 -52.75
C VAL A 40 -94.52 -22.20 -52.71
N SER A 41 -95.06 -21.65 -53.81
CA SER A 41 -96.49 -21.41 -53.98
C SER A 41 -96.97 -22.16 -55.21
N ASP A 42 -98.20 -22.68 -55.14
CA ASP A 42 -98.89 -23.26 -56.26
C ASP A 42 -99.66 -22.20 -57.13
N ILE A 43 -100.29 -22.60 -58.20
CA ILE A 43 -101.07 -21.69 -59.08
C ILE A 43 -102.34 -21.15 -58.42
N HIS A 44 -102.81 -21.74 -57.30
CA HIS A 44 -103.97 -21.31 -56.54
C HIS A 44 -103.61 -20.44 -55.35
N GLY A 45 -102.26 -20.17 -55.06
CA GLY A 45 -101.81 -19.32 -54.01
C GLY A 45 -101.64 -20.07 -52.65
N ASN A 46 -101.60 -21.37 -52.58
CA ASN A 46 -101.27 -22.10 -51.38
C ASN A 46 -99.74 -22.11 -51.24
N GLU A 47 -99.27 -21.82 -50.06
CA GLU A 47 -97.80 -21.68 -49.79
C GLU A 47 -97.35 -22.69 -48.76
N THR A 48 -96.07 -23.12 -48.93
CA THR A 48 -95.34 -23.92 -47.96
C THR A 48 -93.93 -23.42 -47.87
N THR A 49 -93.39 -23.34 -46.65
CA THR A 49 -92.05 -22.86 -46.38
C THR A 49 -91.19 -23.92 -45.67
N ALA A 50 -89.98 -24.08 -46.07
CA ALA A 50 -88.99 -24.93 -45.39
C ALA A 50 -87.66 -24.08 -45.21
N SER A 51 -86.99 -24.29 -44.08
CA SER A 51 -85.77 -23.56 -43.77
C SER A 51 -84.65 -24.48 -43.27
N PHE A 52 -83.41 -23.98 -43.35
CA PHE A 52 -82.25 -24.58 -42.75
C PHE A 52 -81.32 -23.46 -42.32
N LEU A 53 -80.38 -23.79 -41.43
CA LEU A 53 -79.40 -22.84 -40.93
C LEU A 53 -78.03 -22.94 -41.67
N VAL A 54 -77.48 -21.81 -42.06
CA VAL A 54 -76.11 -21.66 -42.49
C VAL A 54 -75.37 -21.06 -41.31
N THR A 55 -74.41 -21.82 -40.75
CA THR A 55 -73.54 -21.32 -39.66
C THR A 55 -72.15 -21.04 -40.19
N VAL A 56 -71.70 -19.82 -40.04
CA VAL A 56 -70.34 -19.41 -40.31
C VAL A 56 -69.60 -19.18 -38.94
N SER A 57 -68.53 -19.90 -38.72
CA SER A 57 -67.69 -19.73 -37.52
C SER A 57 -66.40 -19.05 -37.90
N ASP A 58 -65.94 -18.13 -37.08
CA ASP A 58 -64.59 -17.58 -37.16
C ASP A 58 -63.64 -18.53 -36.47
N GLN A 59 -62.47 -18.82 -37.09
CA GLN A 59 -61.44 -19.70 -36.61
C GLN A 59 -60.06 -19.03 -36.76
N GLN A 60 -60.03 -17.79 -37.18
CA GLN A 60 -58.77 -17.03 -37.35
C GLN A 60 -58.48 -16.27 -36.06
N ALA A 61 -57.28 -16.49 -35.53
CA ALA A 61 -56.82 -15.78 -34.34
C ALA A 61 -56.22 -14.41 -34.75
N PRO A 62 -56.31 -13.40 -33.89
CA PRO A 62 -55.75 -12.07 -34.14
C PRO A 62 -54.24 -12.07 -34.29
N GLN A 63 -53.70 -11.08 -35.04
CA GLN A 63 -52.26 -10.89 -35.23
C GLN A 63 -51.78 -9.63 -34.52
N PHE A 64 -50.70 -9.74 -33.75
CA PHE A 64 -50.06 -8.59 -33.09
C PHE A 64 -49.30 -7.70 -34.07
N ILE A 65 -49.32 -6.38 -33.80
CA ILE A 65 -48.57 -5.35 -34.52
C ILE A 65 -47.84 -4.48 -33.48
N GLY A 66 -46.54 -4.16 -33.76
CA GLY A 66 -45.73 -3.24 -32.95
C GLY A 66 -45.24 -3.85 -31.63
N LEU A 67 -45.05 -5.18 -31.61
CA LEU A 67 -44.40 -5.85 -30.48
C LEU A 67 -42.94 -5.39 -30.37
N PRO A 68 -42.42 -4.99 -29.21
CA PRO A 68 -40.99 -4.81 -28.98
C PRO A 68 -40.28 -6.18 -29.02
N GLU A 69 -39.05 -6.22 -29.57
CA GLU A 69 -38.23 -7.45 -29.49
C GLU A 69 -37.71 -7.67 -28.08
N ARG A 70 -37.14 -6.60 -27.48
CA ARG A 70 -36.62 -6.50 -26.11
C ARG A 70 -36.66 -5.04 -25.68
N VAL A 71 -36.88 -4.80 -24.40
CA VAL A 71 -36.78 -3.46 -23.80
C VAL A 71 -35.68 -3.52 -22.74
N THR A 72 -34.56 -2.78 -22.93
CA THR A 72 -33.46 -2.74 -21.98
C THR A 72 -33.35 -1.34 -21.41
N VAL A 73 -33.28 -1.24 -20.08
CA VAL A 73 -33.08 0.04 -19.34
C VAL A 73 -32.14 -0.20 -18.15
N PRO A 74 -31.39 0.83 -17.69
CA PRO A 74 -30.67 0.74 -16.42
C PRO A 74 -31.62 0.78 -15.22
N SER A 75 -31.17 0.28 -14.08
CA SER A 75 -31.84 0.46 -12.77
C SER A 75 -31.95 1.94 -12.42
N GLU A 76 -32.95 2.30 -11.64
CA GLU A 76 -33.05 3.66 -11.08
C GLU A 76 -31.99 3.84 -9.97
N ALA A 77 -31.40 5.04 -9.91
CA ALA A 77 -30.34 5.34 -8.95
C ALA A 77 -30.73 5.02 -7.50
N GLY A 78 -29.92 4.20 -6.85
CA GLY A 78 -30.14 3.71 -5.49
C GLY A 78 -31.23 2.65 -5.35
N LEU A 79 -31.79 2.13 -6.47
CA LEU A 79 -32.82 1.09 -6.47
C LEU A 79 -32.39 -0.11 -7.32
N CYS A 80 -32.71 -1.31 -6.87
CA CYS A 80 -32.51 -2.54 -7.62
C CYS A 80 -33.70 -2.84 -8.56
N THR A 81 -34.30 -1.80 -9.14
CA THR A 81 -35.51 -1.85 -9.98
C THR A 81 -35.54 -0.67 -10.93
N ALA A 82 -36.35 -0.72 -11.97
CA ALA A 82 -36.65 0.42 -12.82
C ALA A 82 -38.13 0.43 -13.24
N MET A 83 -38.70 1.62 -13.43
CA MET A 83 -40.00 1.78 -14.10
C MET A 83 -39.75 1.72 -15.62
N VAL A 84 -40.41 0.73 -16.29
CA VAL A 84 -40.14 0.48 -17.71
C VAL A 84 -41.40 0.77 -18.53
N SER A 85 -41.24 1.59 -19.55
CA SER A 85 -42.32 1.98 -20.47
C SER A 85 -42.01 1.54 -21.90
N TRP A 86 -43.04 1.08 -22.61
CA TRP A 86 -43.01 0.74 -24.01
C TRP A 86 -44.26 1.23 -24.73
N SER A 87 -44.22 1.27 -26.06
CA SER A 87 -45.40 1.56 -26.88
C SER A 87 -46.37 0.40 -26.81
N ALA A 88 -47.62 0.69 -26.50
CA ALA A 88 -48.68 -0.35 -26.40
C ALA A 88 -48.80 -1.10 -27.73
N PRO A 89 -48.66 -2.45 -27.76
CA PRO A 89 -48.89 -3.25 -28.94
C PRO A 89 -50.37 -3.23 -29.32
N THR A 90 -50.67 -3.38 -30.61
CA THR A 90 -52.01 -3.48 -31.15
C THR A 90 -52.22 -4.86 -31.77
N ALA A 91 -53.45 -5.26 -32.01
CA ALA A 91 -53.78 -6.46 -32.76
C ALA A 91 -54.80 -6.17 -33.83
N THR A 92 -54.79 -6.96 -34.91
CA THR A 92 -55.77 -6.92 -35.98
C THR A 92 -56.34 -8.31 -36.26
N ASP A 93 -57.63 -8.35 -36.61
CA ASP A 93 -58.31 -9.56 -36.97
C ASP A 93 -59.36 -9.26 -38.07
N ASN A 94 -59.79 -10.31 -38.83
CA ASN A 94 -60.77 -10.19 -39.93
C ASN A 94 -62.21 -9.96 -39.45
N CYS A 95 -62.50 -10.39 -38.22
CA CYS A 95 -63.85 -10.27 -37.61
C CYS A 95 -63.87 -9.27 -36.44
N GLY A 96 -62.69 -8.84 -35.95
CA GLY A 96 -62.53 -7.82 -34.90
C GLY A 96 -61.90 -8.35 -33.63
N VAL A 97 -61.06 -7.50 -33.01
CA VAL A 97 -60.38 -7.80 -31.76
C VAL A 97 -61.25 -7.40 -30.59
N ALA A 98 -61.44 -8.30 -29.63
CA ALA A 98 -62.14 -8.02 -28.36
C ALA A 98 -61.25 -7.31 -27.35
N GLY A 99 -59.94 -7.69 -27.28
CA GLY A 99 -59.00 -7.09 -26.36
C GLY A 99 -57.62 -7.71 -26.40
N ILE A 100 -56.68 -7.01 -25.69
CA ILE A 100 -55.34 -7.50 -25.40
C ILE A 100 -55.13 -7.45 -23.90
N THR A 101 -54.59 -8.52 -23.34
CA THR A 101 -54.18 -8.60 -21.93
C THR A 101 -52.67 -8.82 -21.84
N LEU A 102 -52.05 -8.28 -20.82
CA LEU A 102 -50.64 -8.38 -20.53
C LEU A 102 -50.43 -8.82 -19.07
N THR A 103 -49.32 -9.56 -18.81
CA THR A 103 -48.93 -9.91 -17.45
C THR A 103 -48.38 -8.70 -16.68
N HIS A 104 -47.78 -7.71 -17.39
CA HIS A 104 -47.28 -6.45 -16.85
C HIS A 104 -47.71 -5.31 -17.76
N ALA A 105 -47.98 -4.14 -17.18
CA ALA A 105 -48.35 -2.96 -17.92
C ALA A 105 -47.13 -2.07 -18.22
N SER A 106 -47.19 -1.28 -19.30
CA SER A 106 -46.22 -0.23 -19.56
C SER A 106 -46.25 0.81 -18.43
N GLY A 107 -45.12 1.05 -17.78
CA GLY A 107 -44.98 1.90 -16.60
C GLY A 107 -44.90 1.13 -15.29
N ASP A 108 -45.01 -0.19 -15.29
CA ASP A 108 -44.79 -1.01 -14.10
C ASP A 108 -43.29 -1.00 -13.71
N GLN A 109 -43.06 -1.34 -12.45
CA GLN A 109 -41.72 -1.50 -11.88
C GLN A 109 -41.18 -2.93 -12.10
N PHE A 110 -39.97 -3.05 -12.61
CA PHE A 110 -39.32 -4.33 -12.90
C PHE A 110 -38.06 -4.47 -12.06
N PRO A 111 -37.77 -5.65 -11.52
CA PRO A 111 -36.51 -5.93 -10.84
C PRO A 111 -35.34 -6.00 -11.85
N VAL A 112 -34.09 -5.83 -11.37
CA VAL A 112 -32.88 -6.10 -12.16
C VAL A 112 -32.91 -7.55 -12.66
N GLY A 113 -32.49 -7.72 -13.91
CA GLY A 113 -32.53 -9.00 -14.63
C GLY A 113 -33.57 -9.03 -15.75
N ASP A 114 -33.87 -10.21 -16.28
CA ASP A 114 -34.81 -10.45 -17.36
C ASP A 114 -36.21 -10.81 -16.79
N THR A 115 -37.22 -10.07 -17.21
CA THR A 115 -38.63 -10.37 -16.93
C THR A 115 -39.38 -10.58 -18.24
N GLN A 116 -40.07 -11.71 -18.36
CA GLN A 116 -40.91 -11.99 -19.53
C GLN A 116 -42.28 -11.33 -19.35
N VAL A 117 -42.71 -10.60 -20.38
CA VAL A 117 -44.05 -10.01 -20.49
C VAL A 117 -44.85 -10.84 -21.49
N ASP A 118 -45.86 -11.55 -21.01
CA ASP A 118 -46.75 -12.34 -21.85
C ASP A 118 -47.97 -11.50 -22.28
N LEU A 119 -48.37 -11.68 -23.54
CA LEU A 119 -49.53 -11.02 -24.14
C LEU A 119 -50.46 -12.03 -24.73
N THR A 120 -51.75 -11.78 -24.53
CA THR A 120 -52.84 -12.55 -25.18
C THR A 120 -53.78 -11.58 -25.90
N ALA A 121 -53.90 -11.73 -27.21
CA ALA A 121 -54.93 -11.05 -28.00
C ALA A 121 -56.11 -12.01 -28.22
N THR A 122 -57.32 -11.56 -27.94
CA THR A 122 -58.54 -12.34 -28.13
C THR A 122 -59.48 -11.60 -29.11
N ASP A 123 -60.04 -12.30 -30.10
CA ASP A 123 -61.08 -11.76 -30.98
C ASP A 123 -62.45 -11.80 -30.34
N ILE A 124 -63.51 -11.27 -31.06
CA ILE A 124 -64.89 -11.24 -30.57
C ILE A 124 -65.55 -12.63 -30.56
N HIS A 125 -64.92 -13.66 -31.16
CA HIS A 125 -65.37 -15.02 -31.24
C HIS A 125 -64.65 -15.99 -30.32
N GLY A 126 -63.59 -15.49 -29.61
CA GLY A 126 -62.82 -16.26 -28.61
C GLY A 126 -61.58 -16.96 -29.15
N ASN A 127 -61.18 -16.68 -30.40
CA ASN A 127 -59.85 -17.18 -30.85
C ASN A 127 -58.72 -16.33 -30.25
N GLU A 128 -57.57 -16.97 -29.87
CA GLU A 128 -56.50 -16.33 -29.14
C GLU A 128 -55.15 -16.49 -29.83
N THR A 129 -54.32 -15.45 -29.71
CA THR A 129 -52.88 -15.47 -30.02
C THR A 129 -52.09 -15.08 -28.79
N LEU A 130 -51.16 -15.95 -28.42
CA LEU A 130 -50.19 -15.70 -27.32
C LEU A 130 -48.85 -15.36 -27.90
N THR A 131 -48.17 -14.40 -27.27
CA THR A 131 -46.79 -14.00 -27.57
C THR A 131 -46.12 -13.42 -26.32
N SER A 132 -44.82 -13.16 -26.40
CA SER A 132 -44.08 -12.52 -25.30
C SER A 132 -42.91 -11.70 -25.81
N PHE A 133 -42.47 -10.78 -25.00
CA PHE A 133 -41.17 -10.10 -25.13
C PHE A 133 -40.48 -10.01 -23.77
N ILE A 134 -39.17 -9.63 -23.77
CA ILE A 134 -38.39 -9.56 -22.55
C ILE A 134 -38.15 -8.09 -22.21
N VAL A 135 -38.33 -7.75 -20.94
CA VAL A 135 -37.86 -6.52 -20.30
C VAL A 135 -36.60 -6.89 -19.52
N THR A 136 -35.48 -6.19 -19.82
CA THR A 136 -34.20 -6.32 -19.12
C THR A 136 -33.94 -5.05 -18.34
N VAL A 137 -33.75 -5.16 -17.05
CA VAL A 137 -33.21 -4.07 -16.22
C VAL A 137 -31.77 -4.42 -15.86
N GLU A 138 -30.84 -3.54 -16.22
CA GLU A 138 -29.41 -3.72 -15.96
C GLU A 138 -28.99 -2.89 -14.75
N ASP A 139 -28.28 -3.48 -13.82
CA ASP A 139 -27.58 -2.74 -12.76
C ASP A 139 -26.24 -2.26 -13.29
N LEU A 140 -26.05 -0.96 -13.27
CA LEU A 140 -24.82 -0.27 -13.70
C LEU A 140 -24.24 0.60 -12.58
N GLU A 141 -24.82 0.55 -11.37
CA GLU A 141 -24.35 1.29 -10.22
C GLU A 141 -23.21 0.49 -9.55
N SER A 142 -22.11 1.17 -9.25
CA SER A 142 -20.99 0.53 -8.56
C SER A 142 -21.19 0.60 -7.06
N PRO A 143 -20.75 -0.41 -6.30
CA PRO A 143 -20.86 -0.41 -4.85
C PRO A 143 -20.10 0.76 -4.22
N LEU A 144 -20.61 1.28 -3.12
CA LEU A 144 -19.99 2.31 -2.31
C LEU A 144 -19.24 1.67 -1.15
N ILE A 145 -17.91 1.88 -1.10
CA ILE A 145 -17.09 1.48 0.05
C ILE A 145 -17.22 2.54 1.13
N LEU A 146 -17.53 2.09 2.35
CA LEU A 146 -17.75 2.91 3.54
C LEU A 146 -16.69 2.59 4.59
N ASP A 147 -16.41 3.57 5.46
CA ASP A 147 -15.49 3.42 6.59
C ASP A 147 -14.08 2.95 6.19
N THR A 148 -13.60 3.39 5.01
CA THR A 148 -12.19 3.17 4.63
C THR A 148 -11.29 3.69 5.74
N PRO A 149 -10.35 2.88 6.27
CA PRO A 149 -9.40 3.33 7.28
C PRO A 149 -8.63 4.57 6.82
N ALA A 150 -8.29 5.45 7.76
CA ALA A 150 -7.34 6.52 7.49
C ALA A 150 -5.93 5.96 7.38
N ASP A 151 -5.00 6.72 6.80
CA ASP A 151 -3.59 6.38 6.76
C ASP A 151 -3.05 6.10 8.16
N ILE A 152 -2.28 5.04 8.29
CA ILE A 152 -1.69 4.54 9.54
C ILE A 152 -0.19 4.82 9.51
N ALA A 153 0.32 5.39 10.61
CA ALA A 153 1.76 5.58 10.82
C ALA A 153 2.15 5.00 12.19
N LEU A 154 3.11 4.08 12.18
CA LEU A 154 3.60 3.38 13.37
C LEU A 154 5.14 3.36 13.36
N ALA A 155 5.76 3.21 14.53
CA ALA A 155 7.13 2.76 14.65
C ALA A 155 7.20 1.24 14.47
N ASN A 156 8.41 0.73 14.15
CA ASN A 156 8.68 -0.69 14.14
C ASN A 156 8.46 -1.33 15.53
N ASP A 157 8.13 -2.61 15.56
CA ASP A 157 8.09 -3.40 16.78
C ASP A 157 9.53 -3.69 17.27
N ALA A 158 9.77 -3.61 18.55
CA ALA A 158 11.11 -3.75 19.15
C ALA A 158 11.85 -5.00 18.66
N GLY A 159 13.05 -4.81 18.12
CA GLY A 159 13.90 -5.85 17.56
C GLY A 159 13.41 -6.42 16.22
N SER A 160 12.47 -5.76 15.56
CA SER A 160 11.90 -6.20 14.27
C SER A 160 12.01 -5.08 13.22
N CYS A 161 12.33 -5.43 11.97
CA CYS A 161 12.31 -4.47 10.87
C CYS A 161 10.91 -4.31 10.28
N GLY A 162 9.93 -3.99 11.12
CA GLY A 162 8.54 -3.84 10.77
C GLY A 162 7.65 -3.82 11.99
N ALA A 163 6.33 -3.74 11.77
CA ALA A 163 5.34 -3.74 12.85
C ALA A 163 4.04 -4.41 12.44
N VAL A 164 3.27 -4.89 13.42
CA VAL A 164 1.90 -5.35 13.22
C VAL A 164 0.96 -4.15 13.23
N ALA A 165 0.23 -3.94 12.12
CA ALA A 165 -0.76 -2.88 12.03
C ALA A 165 -2.18 -3.42 12.17
N SER A 166 -3.04 -2.69 12.90
CA SER A 166 -4.42 -3.08 13.12
C SER A 166 -5.37 -1.91 12.86
N TRP A 167 -6.52 -2.21 12.27
CA TRP A 167 -7.56 -1.24 11.92
C TRP A 167 -8.94 -1.87 12.03
N ILE A 168 -9.97 -1.05 11.87
CA ILE A 168 -11.36 -1.51 11.70
C ILE A 168 -11.59 -1.70 10.20
N ASP A 169 -12.07 -2.87 9.80
CA ASP A 169 -12.31 -3.17 8.41
C ASP A 169 -13.40 -2.27 7.81
N ALA A 170 -13.23 -1.90 6.55
CA ALA A 170 -14.22 -1.18 5.78
C ALA A 170 -15.49 -2.00 5.57
N THR A 171 -16.58 -1.32 5.32
CA THR A 171 -17.85 -1.92 4.89
C THR A 171 -18.20 -1.46 3.48
N ALA A 172 -19.17 -2.12 2.83
CA ALA A 172 -19.67 -1.69 1.53
C ALA A 172 -21.18 -1.81 1.47
N SER A 173 -21.79 -0.97 0.63
CA SER A 173 -23.22 -1.01 0.33
C SER A 173 -23.47 -0.80 -1.15
N ASP A 174 -24.55 -1.39 -1.66
CA ASP A 174 -24.97 -1.28 -3.04
C ASP A 174 -26.50 -1.33 -3.13
N ASN A 175 -27.08 -0.79 -4.22
CA ASN A 175 -28.51 -0.77 -4.46
C ASN A 175 -29.09 -2.17 -4.68
N CYS A 176 -28.34 -3.08 -5.29
CA CYS A 176 -28.74 -4.46 -5.57
C CYS A 176 -28.08 -5.49 -4.64
N GLY A 177 -27.02 -5.12 -3.95
CA GLY A 177 -26.35 -5.96 -2.97
C GLY A 177 -24.88 -6.25 -3.30
N ILE A 178 -24.11 -6.52 -2.25
CA ILE A 178 -22.68 -6.82 -2.33
C ILE A 178 -22.50 -8.33 -2.52
N ASP A 179 -21.66 -8.72 -3.49
CA ASP A 179 -21.16 -10.08 -3.65
C ASP A 179 -19.92 -10.31 -2.79
N THR A 180 -18.89 -9.46 -2.97
CA THR A 180 -17.65 -9.57 -2.21
C THR A 180 -17.07 -8.22 -1.81
N LEU A 181 -16.43 -8.20 -0.62
CA LEU A 181 -15.58 -7.12 -0.15
C LEU A 181 -14.24 -7.73 0.23
N THR A 182 -13.16 -7.34 -0.46
CA THR A 182 -11.83 -7.90 -0.26
C THR A 182 -10.81 -6.79 0.00
N SER A 183 -9.75 -7.14 0.73
CA SER A 183 -8.61 -6.25 0.97
C SER A 183 -7.32 -6.96 0.59
N SER A 184 -6.31 -6.20 0.12
CA SER A 184 -4.98 -6.74 -0.19
C SER A 184 -4.24 -7.22 1.06
N HIS A 185 -4.57 -6.67 2.24
CA HIS A 185 -4.03 -7.04 3.56
C HIS A 185 -5.17 -7.08 4.58
N THR A 186 -4.94 -7.81 5.67
CA THR A 186 -5.90 -7.94 6.77
C THR A 186 -5.41 -7.24 8.04
N SER A 187 -6.34 -6.75 8.84
CA SER A 187 -6.03 -6.16 10.16
C SER A 187 -5.29 -7.18 11.02
N GLY A 188 -4.10 -6.80 11.51
CA GLY A 188 -3.20 -7.69 12.25
C GLY A 188 -2.05 -8.27 11.42
N ASP A 189 -1.95 -7.96 10.14
CA ASP A 189 -0.80 -8.33 9.31
C ASP A 189 0.46 -7.57 9.74
N PHE A 190 1.61 -8.19 9.49
CA PHE A 190 2.92 -7.57 9.67
C PHE A 190 3.31 -6.80 8.42
N PHE A 191 3.83 -5.57 8.60
CA PHE A 191 4.32 -4.69 7.56
C PHE A 191 5.79 -4.37 7.79
N ASP A 192 6.60 -4.50 6.75
CA ASP A 192 8.00 -4.09 6.77
C ASP A 192 8.13 -2.56 6.88
N VAL A 193 9.29 -2.08 7.33
CA VAL A 193 9.62 -0.65 7.35
C VAL A 193 9.49 -0.07 5.94
N GLY A 194 8.78 1.06 5.84
CA GLY A 194 8.41 1.70 4.58
C GLY A 194 6.92 2.00 4.50
N THR A 195 6.43 2.28 3.31
CA THR A 195 5.00 2.57 3.07
C THR A 195 4.39 1.51 2.16
N THR A 196 3.34 0.87 2.65
CA THR A 196 2.55 -0.13 1.92
C THR A 196 1.16 0.43 1.66
N GLU A 197 0.69 0.38 0.41
CA GLU A 197 -0.69 0.71 0.06
C GLU A 197 -1.60 -0.50 0.27
N VAL A 198 -2.64 -0.33 1.05
CA VAL A 198 -3.70 -1.33 1.26
C VAL A 198 -4.88 -0.96 0.39
N THR A 199 -5.25 -1.84 -0.55
CA THR A 199 -6.35 -1.64 -1.49
C THR A 199 -7.54 -2.50 -1.10
N ILE A 200 -8.72 -1.88 -0.99
CA ILE A 200 -10.00 -2.51 -0.74
C ILE A 200 -10.77 -2.54 -2.06
N THR A 201 -11.38 -3.66 -2.39
CA THR A 201 -12.20 -3.84 -3.59
C THR A 201 -13.56 -4.40 -3.18
N ALA A 202 -14.63 -3.70 -3.58
CA ALA A 202 -16.01 -4.16 -3.47
C ALA A 202 -16.50 -4.59 -4.85
N LEU A 203 -17.21 -5.70 -4.91
CA LEU A 203 -17.90 -6.23 -6.09
C LEU A 203 -19.35 -6.46 -5.72
N ASP A 204 -20.28 -6.00 -6.56
CA ASP A 204 -21.71 -6.30 -6.42
C ASP A 204 -22.08 -7.64 -7.10
N ILE A 205 -23.33 -8.06 -6.92
CA ILE A 205 -23.85 -9.31 -7.48
C ILE A 205 -24.04 -9.26 -9.01
N HIS A 206 -23.95 -8.10 -9.64
CA HIS A 206 -24.09 -7.91 -11.10
C HIS A 206 -22.74 -7.65 -11.80
N GLY A 207 -21.62 -7.57 -11.04
CA GLY A 207 -20.27 -7.46 -11.57
C GLY A 207 -19.75 -6.03 -11.67
N ASN A 208 -20.45 -5.01 -11.13
CA ASN A 208 -19.89 -3.68 -11.00
C ASN A 208 -18.93 -3.64 -9.80
N SER A 209 -17.88 -2.82 -9.87
CA SER A 209 -16.87 -2.78 -8.83
C SER A 209 -16.44 -1.36 -8.48
N SER A 210 -15.95 -1.20 -7.25
CA SER A 210 -15.28 -0.01 -6.78
C SER A 210 -14.04 -0.37 -5.97
N THR A 211 -13.10 0.58 -5.87
CA THR A 211 -11.88 0.44 -5.08
C THR A 211 -11.67 1.66 -4.22
N SER A 212 -11.06 1.44 -3.05
CA SER A 212 -10.57 2.48 -2.15
C SER A 212 -9.23 2.03 -1.57
N SER A 213 -8.34 2.96 -1.20
CA SER A 213 -7.06 2.62 -0.61
C SER A 213 -6.67 3.58 0.51
N TYR A 214 -5.77 3.13 1.36
CA TYR A 214 -5.09 3.89 2.40
C TYR A 214 -3.66 3.35 2.55
N SER A 215 -2.78 4.12 3.20
CA SER A 215 -1.38 3.74 3.42
C SER A 215 -1.13 3.27 4.84
N VAL A 216 -0.26 2.25 4.97
CA VAL A 216 0.37 1.83 6.22
C VAL A 216 1.85 2.16 6.11
N THR A 217 2.32 3.09 6.94
CA THR A 217 3.72 3.52 6.98
C THR A 217 4.35 3.08 8.28
N ILE A 218 5.39 2.26 8.20
CA ILE A 218 6.21 1.84 9.33
C ILE A 218 7.55 2.59 9.24
N THR A 219 7.95 3.22 10.34
CA THR A 219 9.21 3.93 10.47
C THR A 219 10.12 3.19 11.42
N ASP A 220 11.37 2.97 11.04
CA ASP A 220 12.39 2.47 11.94
C ASP A 220 12.91 3.61 12.83
N ASN A 221 12.81 3.41 14.15
CA ASN A 221 13.28 4.36 15.16
C ASN A 221 14.23 3.68 16.16
N GLU A 222 14.73 2.50 15.85
CA GLU A 222 15.64 1.76 16.70
C GLU A 222 17.09 2.04 16.31
N ASP A 223 17.91 2.45 17.28
CA ASP A 223 19.32 2.71 17.03
C ASP A 223 20.09 1.39 16.88
N PRO A 224 21.11 1.31 16.00
CA PRO A 224 21.97 0.14 15.91
C PRO A 224 22.75 -0.06 17.22
N THR A 225 23.14 -1.29 17.47
CA THR A 225 24.00 -1.64 18.61
C THR A 225 25.47 -1.66 18.18
N ILE A 226 26.39 -1.34 19.12
CA ILE A 226 27.84 -1.50 18.93
C ILE A 226 28.31 -2.53 19.96
N ASP A 227 28.78 -3.67 19.46
CA ASP A 227 29.21 -4.81 20.28
C ASP A 227 30.71 -4.89 20.42
N SER A 228 31.18 -5.38 21.57
CA SER A 228 32.58 -5.64 21.83
C SER A 228 33.48 -4.38 21.77
N MET A 229 33.00 -3.25 22.31
CA MET A 229 33.82 -2.04 22.44
C MET A 229 35.08 -2.36 23.22
N PRO A 230 36.27 -1.85 22.75
CA PRO A 230 37.50 -1.95 23.51
C PRO A 230 37.39 -1.25 24.88
N ALA A 231 38.07 -1.78 25.87
CA ALA A 231 38.26 -1.09 27.14
C ALA A 231 39.33 0.03 26.97
N ASP A 232 39.28 1.01 27.87
CA ASP A 232 40.33 2.01 27.96
C ASP A 232 41.73 1.37 28.09
N MET A 233 42.70 1.91 27.38
CA MET A 233 44.06 1.38 27.38
C MET A 233 45.08 2.43 27.72
N THR A 234 46.16 1.98 28.38
CA THR A 234 47.33 2.84 28.70
C THR A 234 48.59 2.19 28.13
N LEU A 235 49.36 2.97 27.43
CA LEU A 235 50.60 2.57 26.76
C LEU A 235 51.72 3.53 27.16
N SER A 236 52.99 3.06 27.20
CA SER A 236 54.16 3.93 27.28
C SER A 236 54.57 4.40 25.90
N ALA A 237 55.13 5.61 25.81
CA ALA A 237 55.71 6.12 24.57
C ALA A 237 56.83 5.21 24.08
N GLU A 238 56.92 5.01 22.77
CA GLU A 238 57.98 4.21 22.15
C GLU A 238 59.35 4.88 22.34
N ALA A 239 60.40 4.06 22.44
CA ALA A 239 61.74 4.53 22.71
C ALA A 239 62.21 5.59 21.71
N GLY A 240 62.50 6.79 22.21
CA GLY A 240 62.91 7.95 21.41
C GLY A 240 61.79 8.64 20.64
N LEU A 241 60.51 8.27 20.88
CA LEU A 241 59.33 8.88 20.28
C LEU A 241 58.43 9.47 21.37
N CYS A 242 57.71 10.54 21.06
CA CYS A 242 56.68 11.12 21.91
C CYS A 242 55.28 10.60 21.51
N SER A 243 55.19 9.31 21.18
CA SER A 243 54.00 8.65 20.76
C SER A 243 54.10 7.14 20.92
N SER A 244 53.00 6.44 20.82
CA SER A 244 52.94 4.98 20.78
C SER A 244 51.88 4.51 19.78
N VAL A 245 52.09 3.36 19.16
CA VAL A 245 51.09 2.71 18.28
C VAL A 245 50.13 1.91 19.15
N ALA A 246 48.83 2.21 19.04
CA ALA A 246 47.80 1.48 19.75
C ALA A 246 47.12 0.47 18.79
N SER A 247 46.84 -0.72 19.32
CA SER A 247 46.15 -1.78 18.55
C SER A 247 45.07 -2.42 19.40
N TRP A 248 43.91 -2.62 18.79
CA TRP A 248 42.72 -3.26 19.40
C TRP A 248 41.97 -4.07 18.36
N VAL A 249 41.00 -4.85 18.79
CA VAL A 249 40.02 -5.49 17.91
C VAL A 249 38.91 -4.48 17.66
N ALA A 250 38.66 -4.17 16.41
CA ALA A 250 37.53 -3.27 16.06
C ALA A 250 36.20 -3.86 16.53
N PRO A 251 35.33 -3.04 17.09
CA PRO A 251 33.98 -3.48 17.48
C PRO A 251 33.17 -3.90 16.25
N THR A 252 32.09 -4.61 16.47
CA THR A 252 31.07 -4.94 15.45
C THR A 252 29.78 -4.21 15.76
N SER A 253 28.93 -4.05 14.74
CA SER A 253 27.59 -3.49 14.96
C SER A 253 26.53 -4.40 14.37
N SER A 254 25.33 -4.33 14.95
CA SER A 254 24.13 -5.02 14.48
C SER A 254 22.90 -4.15 14.68
N ASP A 255 21.88 -4.38 13.86
CA ASP A 255 20.64 -3.66 13.88
C ASP A 255 19.47 -4.58 13.50
N ASN A 256 18.24 -4.20 13.89
CA ASN A 256 17.02 -4.95 13.58
C ASN A 256 16.66 -4.90 12.08
N CYS A 257 17.01 -3.79 11.38
CA CYS A 257 16.74 -3.62 9.96
C CYS A 257 17.96 -3.86 9.05
N GLU A 258 19.11 -3.41 9.41
CA GLU A 258 20.40 -3.61 8.76
C GLU A 258 21.32 -2.42 9.08
N VAL A 259 22.61 -2.69 9.26
CA VAL A 259 23.63 -1.66 9.44
C VAL A 259 24.08 -1.14 8.08
N ALA A 260 23.98 0.18 7.85
CA ALA A 260 24.54 0.82 6.66
C ALA A 260 26.05 0.91 6.72
N GLY A 261 26.62 1.13 7.93
CA GLY A 261 28.05 1.18 8.13
C GLY A 261 28.46 1.62 9.53
N MET A 262 29.77 1.47 9.81
CA MET A 262 30.40 1.96 11.02
C MET A 262 31.67 2.72 10.66
N ILE A 263 31.83 3.90 11.23
CA ILE A 263 33.01 4.75 11.07
C ILE A 263 33.69 4.93 12.42
N SER A 264 34.97 5.32 12.38
CA SER A 264 35.79 5.55 13.58
C SER A 264 36.66 6.76 13.39
N THR A 265 36.96 7.49 14.50
CA THR A 265 37.90 8.62 14.50
C THR A 265 39.36 8.17 14.33
N HIS A 266 39.68 6.94 14.77
CA HIS A 266 41.00 6.32 14.64
C HIS A 266 40.88 4.85 14.33
N LEU A 267 41.89 4.27 13.71
CA LEU A 267 41.96 2.86 13.35
C LEU A 267 42.96 2.08 14.24
N PRO A 268 42.74 0.77 14.43
CA PRO A 268 43.77 -0.09 15.06
C PRO A 268 45.11 0.00 14.30
N GLY A 269 46.15 0.34 15.00
CA GLY A 269 47.47 0.56 14.42
C GLY A 269 47.85 2.01 14.18
N ASP A 270 46.98 2.96 14.51
CA ASP A 270 47.32 4.39 14.47
C ASP A 270 48.30 4.78 15.59
N SER A 271 49.08 5.83 15.37
CA SER A 271 49.99 6.40 16.33
C SER A 271 49.30 7.50 17.16
N PHE A 272 49.42 7.42 18.46
CA PHE A 272 48.87 8.36 19.44
C PHE A 272 49.99 9.10 20.14
N ALA A 273 49.87 10.42 20.22
CA ALA A 273 50.79 11.26 20.96
C ALA A 273 50.62 11.03 22.48
N VAL A 274 51.66 11.38 23.26
CA VAL A 274 51.58 11.40 24.73
C VAL A 274 50.41 12.28 25.16
N GLY A 275 49.56 11.73 26.06
CA GLY A 275 48.31 12.31 26.52
C GLY A 275 47.15 11.33 26.37
N THR A 276 45.89 11.80 26.49
CA THR A 276 44.71 11.00 26.38
C THR A 276 43.95 11.40 25.11
N THR A 277 43.65 10.41 24.27
CA THR A 277 42.85 10.57 23.03
C THR A 277 41.62 9.71 23.14
N GLU A 278 40.44 10.28 22.84
CA GLU A 278 39.18 9.57 22.74
C GLU A 278 39.04 8.99 21.33
N VAL A 279 38.80 7.69 21.26
CA VAL A 279 38.48 6.97 20.03
C VAL A 279 36.99 6.69 20.02
N THR A 280 36.28 7.27 19.04
CA THR A 280 34.84 7.13 18.92
C THR A 280 34.50 6.30 17.69
N TYR A 281 33.61 5.31 17.85
CA TYR A 281 32.94 4.57 16.80
C TYR A 281 31.49 5.07 16.69
N THR A 282 31.04 5.30 15.46
CA THR A 282 29.65 5.66 15.16
C THR A 282 29.12 4.64 14.16
N SER A 283 28.05 3.93 14.54
CA SER A 283 27.30 3.02 13.68
C SER A 283 26.04 3.73 13.20
N THR A 284 25.72 3.57 11.92
CA THR A 284 24.51 4.09 11.28
C THR A 284 23.79 2.94 10.61
N ASP A 285 22.48 2.84 10.79
CA ASP A 285 21.62 1.88 10.07
C ASP A 285 21.22 2.39 8.67
N ILE A 286 20.45 1.59 7.92
CA ILE A 286 19.99 1.96 6.58
C ILE A 286 18.88 3.03 6.60
N HIS A 287 18.25 3.30 7.74
CA HIS A 287 17.18 4.29 7.93
C HIS A 287 17.69 5.60 8.52
N GLY A 288 18.97 5.65 8.93
CA GLY A 288 19.66 6.84 9.42
C GLY A 288 19.65 7.00 10.94
N ASN A 289 19.25 5.98 11.72
CA ASN A 289 19.45 6.01 13.17
C ASN A 289 20.92 5.77 13.48
N GLU A 290 21.44 6.42 14.55
CA GLU A 290 22.88 6.41 14.86
C GLU A 290 23.13 6.16 16.33
N LEU A 291 24.12 5.30 16.61
CA LEU A 291 24.70 5.11 17.94
C LEU A 291 26.19 5.38 17.89
N SER A 292 26.70 6.14 18.89
CA SER A 292 28.13 6.35 19.09
C SER A 292 28.57 5.80 20.42
N ALA A 293 29.76 5.19 20.43
CA ALA A 293 30.41 4.71 21.65
C ALA A 293 31.91 5.00 21.55
N SER A 294 32.59 5.26 22.71
CA SER A 294 34.00 5.64 22.75
C SER A 294 34.74 4.91 23.84
N PHE A 295 36.09 4.89 23.71
CA PHE A 295 37.04 4.46 24.72
C PHE A 295 38.28 5.37 24.66
N LEU A 296 39.12 5.35 25.70
CA LEU A 296 40.26 6.18 25.84
C LEU A 296 41.59 5.43 25.53
N VAL A 297 42.43 6.06 24.74
CA VAL A 297 43.84 5.66 24.56
C VAL A 297 44.69 6.69 25.27
N THR A 298 45.38 6.27 26.34
CA THR A 298 46.29 7.10 27.11
C THR A 298 47.74 6.66 26.82
N VAL A 299 48.57 7.57 26.34
CA VAL A 299 50.00 7.34 26.16
C VAL A 299 50.72 8.13 27.22
N THR A 300 51.56 7.46 28.03
CA THR A 300 52.39 8.06 29.07
C THR A 300 53.84 8.19 28.56
N ASP A 301 54.51 9.27 28.92
CA ASP A 301 55.94 9.38 28.78
C ASP A 301 56.62 8.94 30.07
N ASP A 302 57.30 7.82 30.01
CA ASP A 302 58.06 7.23 31.14
C ASP A 302 59.57 7.26 30.87
N GLN A 303 60.00 7.92 29.81
CA GLN A 303 61.45 8.03 29.44
C GLN A 303 62.11 9.13 30.22
N LEU A 304 63.31 8.82 30.73
CA LEU A 304 64.11 9.81 31.45
C LEU A 304 64.78 10.70 30.45
N PRO A 305 64.83 12.03 30.70
CA PRO A 305 65.59 12.95 29.87
C PRO A 305 67.09 12.72 30.02
N THR A 306 67.86 13.04 28.96
CA THR A 306 69.29 12.74 28.86
C THR A 306 70.06 14.00 29.00
N ILE A 307 71.06 14.04 29.92
CA ILE A 307 72.05 15.10 30.07
C ILE A 307 73.19 14.77 29.15
N ILE A 308 73.56 15.70 28.26
CA ILE A 308 74.61 15.48 27.23
C ILE A 308 75.77 16.41 27.45
N GLY A 309 77.00 15.86 27.49
CA GLY A 309 78.23 16.65 27.60
C GLY A 309 78.52 17.11 29.02
N MET A 310 78.24 16.25 30.02
CA MET A 310 78.61 16.52 31.40
C MET A 310 80.07 16.91 31.52
N PRO A 311 80.42 17.98 32.27
CA PRO A 311 81.81 18.34 32.53
C PRO A 311 82.55 17.22 33.28
N ALA A 312 83.81 17.06 32.94
CA ALA A 312 84.72 16.20 33.74
C ALA A 312 85.01 16.86 35.11
N SER A 313 85.18 16.03 36.15
CA SER A 313 85.69 16.54 37.44
C SER A 313 86.98 17.29 37.25
N MET A 314 87.17 18.40 37.98
CA MET A 314 88.33 19.30 37.86
C MET A 314 88.96 19.58 39.23
N THR A 315 90.30 19.81 39.22
CA THR A 315 91.04 20.25 40.40
C THR A 315 91.70 21.60 40.10
N LEU A 316 91.54 22.55 40.95
CA LEU A 316 92.03 23.92 40.81
C LEU A 316 92.93 24.26 42.06
N GLY A 317 94.00 25.06 41.87
CA GLY A 317 94.68 25.68 42.98
C GLY A 317 93.91 26.90 43.49
N THR A 318 94.19 27.27 44.81
CA THR A 318 93.63 28.48 45.39
C THR A 318 94.12 29.72 44.64
N GLU A 319 93.25 30.74 44.50
CA GLU A 319 93.70 32.04 43.97
C GLU A 319 94.61 32.78 44.99
N VAL A 320 95.53 33.55 44.48
CA VAL A 320 96.57 34.23 45.29
C VAL A 320 95.99 35.12 46.39
N GLY A 321 96.17 34.70 47.68
CA GLY A 321 95.65 35.42 48.82
C GLY A 321 94.25 35.07 49.20
N LEU A 322 93.59 34.02 48.60
CA LEU A 322 92.26 33.53 48.87
C LEU A 322 92.34 32.03 49.18
N CYS A 323 91.40 31.52 50.04
CA CYS A 323 91.19 30.10 50.29
C CYS A 323 90.09 29.61 49.38
N SER A 324 90.03 30.03 48.09
CA SER A 324 88.99 29.74 47.13
C SER A 324 89.49 29.87 45.69
N SER A 325 88.77 29.31 44.74
CA SER A 325 89.04 29.47 43.29
C SER A 325 87.76 29.56 42.52
N SER A 326 87.77 30.30 41.40
CA SER A 326 86.64 30.39 40.47
C SER A 326 86.70 29.23 39.49
N ALA A 327 85.61 28.45 39.38
CA ALA A 327 85.52 27.32 38.45
C ALA A 327 84.61 27.63 37.27
N SER A 328 85.10 27.35 36.08
CA SER A 328 84.31 27.57 34.86
C SER A 328 84.25 26.29 34.00
N TRP A 329 83.15 26.02 33.47
CA TRP A 329 82.91 24.91 32.56
C TRP A 329 81.83 25.26 31.53
N VAL A 330 81.64 24.40 30.51
CA VAL A 330 80.52 24.49 29.57
C VAL A 330 79.31 23.72 30.18
N ALA A 331 78.21 24.39 30.31
CA ALA A 331 76.98 23.74 30.78
C ALA A 331 76.55 22.60 29.84
N PRO A 332 76.11 21.47 30.37
CA PRO A 332 75.64 20.38 29.54
C PRO A 332 74.40 20.75 28.72
N GLU A 333 74.22 20.06 27.62
CA GLU A 333 73.02 20.13 26.80
C GLU A 333 71.98 19.14 27.34
N SER A 334 70.72 19.36 26.98
CA SER A 334 69.56 18.53 27.39
C SER A 334 68.88 17.96 26.17
N GLY A 335 68.41 16.69 26.28
CA GLY A 335 67.61 16.03 25.25
C GLY A 335 66.58 15.14 25.89
N ASP A 336 65.41 15.07 25.25
CA ASP A 336 64.35 14.22 25.62
C ASP A 336 63.44 13.86 24.39
N ASN A 337 62.72 12.76 24.44
CA ASN A 337 61.83 12.31 23.34
C ASN A 337 60.56 13.19 23.20
N CYS A 338 60.05 13.71 24.33
CA CYS A 338 58.83 14.53 24.37
C CYS A 338 59.08 16.01 24.64
N GLY A 339 60.31 16.36 25.07
CA GLY A 339 60.67 17.74 25.32
C GLY A 339 61.11 17.99 26.75
N VAL A 340 62.08 18.94 26.88
CA VAL A 340 62.68 19.32 28.18
C VAL A 340 61.93 20.49 28.77
N ALA A 341 61.58 20.40 30.06
CA ALA A 341 60.96 21.48 30.82
C ALA A 341 62.07 22.37 31.49
N THR A 342 62.97 21.73 32.24
CA THR A 342 63.98 22.50 33.02
C THR A 342 65.29 21.72 33.14
N LEU A 343 66.43 22.47 33.01
CA LEU A 343 67.71 22.02 33.44
C LEU A 343 68.19 22.96 34.56
N THR A 344 68.45 22.40 35.74
CA THR A 344 68.93 23.15 36.94
C THR A 344 70.23 22.62 37.37
N SER A 345 71.01 23.47 38.08
CA SER A 345 72.30 23.10 38.64
C SER A 345 72.43 23.63 40.05
N THR A 346 73.13 22.92 40.92
CA THR A 346 73.44 23.34 42.28
C THR A 346 74.47 24.52 42.29
N HIS A 347 75.32 24.64 41.26
CA HIS A 347 76.28 25.69 41.04
C HIS A 347 76.32 26.10 39.59
N GLN A 348 76.69 27.35 39.33
CA GLN A 348 76.80 27.89 37.97
C GLN A 348 78.24 28.02 37.51
N PRO A 349 78.54 27.91 36.21
CA PRO A 349 79.85 28.19 35.68
C PRO A 349 80.32 29.60 36.05
N GLY A 350 81.56 29.73 36.60
CA GLY A 350 82.10 30.94 37.05
C GLY A 350 81.88 31.28 38.53
N GLU A 351 81.15 30.44 39.28
CA GLU A 351 81.02 30.61 40.73
C GLU A 351 82.37 30.36 41.47
N VAL A 352 82.45 30.91 42.66
CA VAL A 352 83.61 30.76 43.54
C VAL A 352 83.41 29.56 44.47
N PHE A 353 84.39 28.63 44.49
CA PHE A 353 84.41 27.43 45.30
C PHE A 353 85.42 27.57 46.41
N LEU A 354 85.06 27.18 47.62
CA LEU A 354 85.99 27.16 48.75
C LEU A 354 86.96 25.96 48.68
N GLU A 355 88.07 26.00 49.38
CA GLU A 355 89.03 24.90 49.52
C GLU A 355 88.24 23.62 49.99
N GLY A 356 88.47 22.48 49.29
CA GLY A 356 87.86 21.20 49.50
C GLY A 356 87.16 20.68 48.27
N LEU A 357 86.32 19.63 48.46
CA LEU A 357 85.59 18.96 47.42
C LEU A 357 84.16 19.49 47.42
N THR A 358 83.66 19.95 46.30
CA THR A 358 82.25 20.33 46.06
C THR A 358 81.72 19.54 44.91
N GLU A 359 80.51 18.91 45.12
CA GLU A 359 79.77 18.23 44.10
C GLU A 359 78.81 19.21 43.40
N VAL A 360 78.91 19.26 42.05
CA VAL A 360 78.04 20.04 41.20
C VAL A 360 77.10 19.08 40.54
N THR A 361 75.78 19.19 40.86
CA THR A 361 74.73 18.30 40.32
C THR A 361 73.86 19.10 39.34
N TYR A 362 73.70 18.57 38.15
CA TYR A 362 72.67 18.96 37.17
C TYR A 362 71.46 18.05 37.30
N THR A 363 70.26 18.63 37.37
CA THR A 363 68.99 17.91 37.35
C THR A 363 68.22 18.40 36.16
N LEU A 364 67.84 17.45 35.28
CA LEU A 364 67.04 17.66 34.09
C LEU A 364 65.69 17.07 34.32
N THR A 365 64.65 17.85 34.10
CA THR A 365 63.26 17.42 34.17
C THR A 365 62.60 17.68 32.83
N ASP A 366 61.86 16.70 32.30
CA ASP A 366 61.03 16.81 31.09
C ASP A 366 59.69 17.51 31.37
N ILE A 367 58.89 17.67 30.31
CA ILE A 367 57.54 18.30 30.40
C ILE A 367 56.51 17.42 31.06
N HIS A 368 56.74 16.11 31.19
CA HIS A 368 55.86 15.13 31.82
C HIS A 368 56.22 14.78 33.26
N GLY A 369 57.36 15.36 33.77
CA GLY A 369 57.81 15.24 35.16
C GLY A 369 58.83 14.13 35.41
N ASN A 370 59.32 13.43 34.38
CA ASN A 370 60.42 12.49 34.55
C ASN A 370 61.70 13.29 34.75
N SER A 371 62.57 12.83 35.61
CA SER A 371 63.80 13.58 35.91
C SER A 371 65.03 12.67 36.02
N ASN A 372 66.17 13.20 35.57
CA ASN A 372 67.49 12.59 35.62
C ASN A 372 68.52 13.56 36.22
N SER A 373 69.43 13.02 36.99
CA SER A 373 70.50 13.86 37.62
C SER A 373 71.87 13.22 37.42
N GLU A 374 72.81 14.06 37.05
CA GLU A 374 74.20 13.68 36.93
C GLU A 374 75.11 14.71 37.65
N SER A 375 76.23 14.29 38.14
CA SER A 375 77.13 15.16 38.88
C SER A 375 78.61 15.02 38.48
N PHE A 376 79.37 16.05 38.73
CA PHE A 376 80.87 16.09 38.68
C PHE A 376 81.36 16.80 39.90
N THR A 377 82.70 16.73 40.15
CA THR A 377 83.30 17.36 41.31
C THR A 377 84.27 18.49 40.92
N VAL A 378 84.20 19.56 41.69
CA VAL A 378 85.20 20.63 41.70
C VAL A 378 86.01 20.53 42.99
N THR A 379 87.35 20.26 42.90
CA THR A 379 88.23 20.20 44.02
C THR A 379 89.10 21.44 44.03
N VAL A 380 89.18 22.20 45.12
CA VAL A 380 90.05 23.34 45.30
C VAL A 380 91.14 22.96 46.34
N GLU A 381 92.40 22.99 45.93
CA GLU A 381 93.59 22.64 46.78
C GLU A 381 94.49 23.86 46.99
N ASP A 382 95.04 24.09 48.24
CA ASP A 382 95.93 25.13 48.55
C ASP A 382 97.36 24.80 48.02
#